data_16e858559c20f7aa8079b9d481f2b9d1
#
_entry.id   16e858559c20f7aa8079b9d481f2b9d1
#
_cell.length_a   1.000
_cell.length_b   1.000
_cell.length_c   1.000
_cell.angle_alpha   90.00
_cell.angle_beta   90.00
_cell.angle_gamma   90.00
#
_symmetry.space_group_name_H-M   'P 1'
#
loop_
_entity.id
_entity.type
_entity.pdbx_description
1 polymer ?
#
loop_
_entity_poly.entity_id
_entity_poly.type
_entity_poly.pdbx_seq_one_letter_code
_entity_poly.pdbx_strand_id
1 'polypeptide(L)'
;MHNATAILVTLIVYKVVLIFIGVWANKRTHSTSDYFLGGRKLGPWVAALSASASSSSAWTLMGVSGAAYLWGLPAIWLFPATLSGFLVNWFYIAPRLSVHSRKMGALTLTDVLATSDSGESIKALRWMASVIILFCFVFYIASQFDAAGQSFQSTFGIEKNTSIMIGAMIVLIYTLLGGFWAVSVSDTLQGVMMALSAIILPIVAITAAGFSTIISDLSSQSLFAAPSGMGGITALGFIMGTMGIGIAYPGQPHVVNRFMAIEPGEKIKQGRIIAIGWALIIYPGMISLGWAGRILSDIAGHEQILIVLGNQLLPPVLAGIILAAVLSAIMSTADSQILVASSSVSHDLKEKKEEHSLNYTRVVVAVICALAVTMAIFVDKSIYSRVLFAFSAMGAAFGPLLMGRMQGGVPRYYALAAMAVGFFLTLLFYYSDYKPEGNPLERLVPFIVSMVIVQLGRRKQKQG
;
A
#
# COMPACT_ATOMS: atom_id res chain seq x y z
N MET A 1 -13.63 29.78 -11.98
CA MET A 1 -14.23 29.70 -10.63
C MET A 1 -15.34 28.62 -10.57
N HIS A 2 -16.26 28.53 -11.56
CA HIS A 2 -17.34 27.51 -11.53
C HIS A 2 -16.84 26.05 -11.48
N ASN A 3 -15.73 25.72 -12.16
CA ASN A 3 -15.18 24.36 -12.18
C ASN A 3 -14.64 23.94 -10.81
N ALA A 4 -13.87 24.80 -10.12
CA ALA A 4 -13.33 24.51 -8.80
C ALA A 4 -14.43 24.30 -7.74
N THR A 5 -15.51 25.09 -7.84
CA THR A 5 -16.68 24.96 -6.94
C THR A 5 -17.38 23.62 -7.13
N ALA A 6 -17.59 23.18 -8.38
CA ALA A 6 -18.22 21.89 -8.65
C ALA A 6 -17.36 20.72 -8.15
N ILE A 7 -16.04 20.75 -8.35
CA ILE A 7 -15.10 19.78 -7.81
C ILE A 7 -15.17 19.73 -6.28
N LEU A 8 -15.15 20.91 -5.63
CA LEU A 8 -15.22 21.01 -4.17
C LEU A 8 -16.52 20.44 -3.61
N VAL A 9 -17.67 20.76 -4.24
CA VAL A 9 -18.97 20.21 -3.83
C VAL A 9 -18.99 18.68 -3.97
N THR A 10 -18.47 18.14 -5.07
CA THR A 10 -18.35 16.70 -5.26
C THR A 10 -17.53 16.05 -4.15
N LEU A 11 -16.39 16.65 -3.78
CA LEU A 11 -15.54 16.18 -2.67
C LEU A 11 -16.27 16.24 -1.32
N ILE A 12 -16.99 17.33 -1.04
CA ILE A 12 -17.74 17.48 0.23
C ILE A 12 -18.82 16.39 0.32
N VAL A 13 -19.60 16.18 -0.73
CA VAL A 13 -20.62 15.14 -0.78
C VAL A 13 -19.99 13.77 -0.53
N TYR A 14 -18.90 13.47 -1.23
CA TYR A 14 -18.17 12.23 -1.03
C TYR A 14 -17.68 12.04 0.42
N LYS A 15 -17.11 13.09 1.03
CA LYS A 15 -16.65 13.03 2.43
C LYS A 15 -17.79 12.85 3.43
N VAL A 16 -18.93 13.49 3.21
CA VAL A 16 -20.13 13.30 4.05
C VAL A 16 -20.59 11.85 4.00
N VAL A 17 -20.61 11.22 2.82
CA VAL A 17 -20.94 9.78 2.66
C VAL A 17 -19.96 8.91 3.45
N LEU A 18 -18.66 9.15 3.34
CA LEU A 18 -17.64 8.38 4.08
C LEU A 18 -17.79 8.53 5.60
N ILE A 19 -18.01 9.75 6.10
CA ILE A 19 -18.23 10.01 7.53
C ILE A 19 -19.47 9.25 8.03
N PHE A 20 -20.57 9.29 7.25
CA PHE A 20 -21.78 8.55 7.59
C PHE A 20 -21.54 7.04 7.69
N ILE A 21 -20.79 6.46 6.72
CA ILE A 21 -20.40 5.04 6.74
C ILE A 21 -19.52 4.76 7.97
N GLY A 22 -18.55 5.62 8.28
CA GLY A 22 -17.67 5.48 9.44
C GLY A 22 -18.45 5.46 10.77
N VAL A 23 -19.35 6.41 10.96
CA VAL A 23 -20.21 6.50 12.17
C VAL A 23 -21.13 5.28 12.28
N TRP A 24 -21.74 4.85 11.17
CA TRP A 24 -22.60 3.67 11.15
C TRP A 24 -21.83 2.39 11.50
N ALA A 25 -20.63 2.23 10.92
CA ALA A 25 -19.79 1.05 11.13
C ALA A 25 -19.21 1.01 12.55
N ASN A 26 -18.87 2.16 13.14
CA ASN A 26 -18.33 2.25 14.51
C ASN A 26 -19.30 1.69 15.57
N LYS A 27 -20.61 1.75 15.34
CA LYS A 27 -21.62 1.17 16.23
C LYS A 27 -21.51 -0.35 16.38
N ARG A 28 -20.69 -1.02 15.56
CA ARG A 28 -20.48 -2.48 15.58
C ARG A 28 -19.19 -2.91 16.27
N THR A 29 -18.43 -1.97 16.85
CA THR A 29 -17.17 -2.25 17.53
C THR A 29 -17.43 -2.35 19.04
N HIS A 30 -17.45 -3.57 19.59
CA HIS A 30 -17.77 -3.84 20.99
C HIS A 30 -16.64 -4.57 21.74
N SER A 31 -15.62 -5.08 21.03
CA SER A 31 -14.53 -5.84 21.63
C SER A 31 -13.18 -5.45 21.01
N THR A 32 -12.07 -5.84 21.67
CA THR A 32 -10.71 -5.69 21.15
C THR A 32 -10.54 -6.44 19.80
N SER A 33 -11.17 -7.61 19.67
CA SER A 33 -11.18 -8.35 18.40
C SER A 33 -11.94 -7.61 17.30
N ASP A 34 -13.04 -6.92 17.64
CA ASP A 34 -13.76 -6.09 16.68
C ASP A 34 -12.91 -4.89 16.25
N TYR A 35 -12.22 -4.27 17.21
CA TYR A 35 -11.38 -3.11 16.93
C TYR A 35 -10.19 -3.42 16.02
N PHE A 36 -9.50 -4.58 16.19
CA PHE A 36 -8.31 -4.93 15.40
C PHE A 36 -8.61 -5.78 14.17
N LEU A 37 -9.66 -6.62 14.18
CA LEU A 37 -9.95 -7.59 13.10
C LEU A 37 -11.44 -7.65 12.72
N GLY A 38 -12.27 -6.70 13.14
CA GLY A 38 -13.69 -6.70 12.79
C GLY A 38 -14.43 -7.96 13.24
N GLY A 39 -14.04 -8.54 14.39
CA GLY A 39 -14.60 -9.80 14.90
C GLY A 39 -14.30 -11.02 14.03
N ARG A 40 -13.35 -10.92 13.09
CA ARG A 40 -12.97 -11.97 12.12
C ARG A 40 -14.13 -12.47 11.25
N LYS A 41 -15.06 -11.59 10.91
CA LYS A 41 -16.29 -11.89 10.16
C LYS A 41 -16.40 -11.07 8.85
N LEU A 42 -15.26 -10.63 8.28
CA LEU A 42 -15.31 -9.91 7.01
C LEU A 42 -15.84 -10.80 5.89
N GLY A 43 -16.81 -10.26 5.16
CA GLY A 43 -17.28 -10.85 3.92
C GLY A 43 -16.24 -10.73 2.79
N PRO A 44 -16.38 -11.52 1.70
CA PRO A 44 -15.39 -11.58 0.63
C PRO A 44 -15.21 -10.23 -0.09
N TRP A 45 -16.27 -9.48 -0.33
CA TRP A 45 -16.22 -8.16 -0.97
C TRP A 45 -15.46 -7.14 -0.12
N VAL A 46 -15.82 -7.05 1.17
CA VAL A 46 -15.19 -6.09 2.08
C VAL A 46 -13.71 -6.44 2.28
N ALA A 47 -13.39 -7.72 2.52
CA ALA A 47 -12.01 -8.14 2.71
C ALA A 47 -11.16 -7.94 1.44
N ALA A 48 -11.70 -8.26 0.26
CA ALA A 48 -10.97 -8.14 -1.00
C ALA A 48 -10.75 -6.68 -1.39
N LEU A 49 -11.80 -5.86 -1.42
CA LEU A 49 -11.68 -4.46 -1.82
C LEU A 49 -10.90 -3.64 -0.80
N SER A 50 -11.09 -3.88 0.52
CA SER A 50 -10.30 -3.23 1.55
C SER A 50 -8.81 -3.61 1.46
N ALA A 51 -8.47 -4.90 1.29
CA ALA A 51 -7.09 -5.33 1.09
C ALA A 51 -6.48 -4.72 -0.17
N SER A 52 -7.24 -4.68 -1.28
CA SER A 52 -6.80 -4.14 -2.55
C SER A 52 -6.61 -2.62 -2.50
N ALA A 53 -7.59 -1.88 -1.98
CA ALA A 53 -7.50 -0.42 -1.84
C ALA A 53 -6.36 0.00 -0.89
N SER A 54 -6.22 -0.68 0.26
CA SER A 54 -5.14 -0.39 1.22
C SER A 54 -3.75 -0.72 0.69
N SER A 55 -3.60 -1.74 -0.17
CA SER A 55 -2.32 -2.08 -0.80
C SER A 55 -1.97 -1.18 -1.99
N SER A 56 -2.96 -0.47 -2.52
CA SER A 56 -2.87 0.29 -3.77
C SER A 56 -3.04 1.79 -3.52
N SER A 57 -2.24 2.34 -2.66
CA SER A 57 -2.19 3.74 -2.22
C SER A 57 -2.16 4.77 -3.39
N ALA A 58 -1.88 6.02 -3.07
CA ALA A 58 -1.54 7.05 -4.06
C ALA A 58 -0.46 6.58 -5.05
N TRP A 59 0.46 5.71 -4.61
CA TRP A 59 1.45 5.08 -5.47
C TRP A 59 0.84 4.39 -6.69
N THR A 60 -0.27 3.67 -6.52
CA THR A 60 -0.89 2.96 -7.64
C THR A 60 -1.55 3.89 -8.65
N LEU A 61 -2.25 4.93 -8.18
CA LEU A 61 -2.91 5.86 -9.10
C LEU A 61 -1.95 6.88 -9.70
N MET A 62 -1.19 7.56 -8.86
CA MET A 62 -0.28 8.64 -9.27
C MET A 62 1.11 8.10 -9.65
N GLY A 63 1.69 7.22 -8.83
CA GLY A 63 3.03 6.68 -9.06
C GLY A 63 3.12 5.77 -10.28
N VAL A 64 2.14 4.84 -10.48
CA VAL A 64 2.15 3.94 -11.65
C VAL A 64 1.86 4.69 -12.94
N SER A 65 0.87 5.60 -12.96
CA SER A 65 0.59 6.42 -14.15
C SER A 65 1.75 7.38 -14.45
N GLY A 66 2.37 7.96 -13.42
CA GLY A 66 3.57 8.79 -13.56
C GLY A 66 4.79 8.01 -14.07
N ALA A 67 4.99 6.79 -13.58
CA ALA A 67 6.06 5.91 -14.09
C ALA A 67 5.80 5.53 -15.54
N ALA A 68 4.57 5.24 -15.95
CA ALA A 68 4.21 4.92 -17.32
C ALA A 68 4.37 6.13 -18.24
N TYR A 69 4.06 7.33 -17.76
CA TYR A 69 4.35 8.58 -18.45
C TYR A 69 5.86 8.77 -18.68
N LEU A 70 6.67 8.54 -17.64
CA LEU A 70 8.11 8.77 -17.71
C LEU A 70 8.85 7.67 -18.49
N TRP A 71 8.53 6.40 -18.23
CA TRP A 71 9.28 5.24 -18.76
C TRP A 71 8.77 4.76 -20.12
N GLY A 72 7.53 5.07 -20.49
CA GLY A 72 6.92 4.55 -21.71
C GLY A 72 6.67 3.03 -21.63
N LEU A 73 7.05 2.29 -22.68
CA LEU A 73 6.77 0.85 -22.79
C LEU A 73 7.35 -0.01 -21.64
N PRO A 74 8.58 0.23 -21.13
CA PRO A 74 9.10 -0.51 -19.98
C PRO A 74 8.21 -0.52 -18.74
N ALA A 75 7.33 0.46 -18.55
CA ALA A 75 6.40 0.51 -17.42
C ALA A 75 5.41 -0.66 -17.40
N ILE A 76 5.24 -1.39 -18.49
CA ILE A 76 4.36 -2.57 -18.55
C ILE A 76 4.76 -3.63 -17.50
N TRP A 77 6.04 -3.71 -17.13
CA TRP A 77 6.55 -4.65 -16.14
C TRP A 77 5.98 -4.40 -14.72
N LEU A 78 5.42 -3.21 -14.45
CA LEU A 78 4.70 -2.94 -13.21
C LEU A 78 3.45 -3.81 -13.07
N PHE A 79 2.79 -4.16 -14.18
CA PHE A 79 1.59 -4.99 -14.14
C PHE A 79 1.88 -6.44 -13.68
N PRO A 80 2.74 -7.24 -14.33
CA PRO A 80 3.06 -8.58 -13.83
C PRO A 80 3.70 -8.55 -12.44
N ALA A 81 4.49 -7.52 -12.10
CA ALA A 81 5.08 -7.36 -10.79
C ALA A 81 4.01 -7.27 -9.69
N THR A 82 3.08 -6.35 -9.81
CA THR A 82 2.02 -6.15 -8.83
C THR A 82 1.03 -7.32 -8.82
N LEU A 83 0.64 -7.82 -9.99
CA LEU A 83 -0.24 -8.98 -10.09
C LEU A 83 0.35 -10.22 -9.42
N SER A 84 1.66 -10.45 -9.53
CA SER A 84 2.33 -11.56 -8.82
C SER A 84 2.18 -11.45 -7.30
N GLY A 85 2.25 -10.23 -6.75
CA GLY A 85 2.01 -9.97 -5.33
C GLY A 85 0.58 -10.29 -4.89
N PHE A 86 -0.42 -9.89 -5.69
CA PHE A 86 -1.82 -10.28 -5.45
C PHE A 86 -1.99 -11.80 -5.51
N LEU A 87 -1.40 -12.47 -6.51
CA LEU A 87 -1.45 -13.93 -6.62
C LEU A 87 -0.84 -14.62 -5.40
N VAL A 88 0.36 -14.23 -4.97
CA VAL A 88 0.99 -14.80 -3.77
C VAL A 88 0.13 -14.57 -2.54
N ASN A 89 -0.38 -13.36 -2.34
CA ASN A 89 -1.21 -13.04 -1.19
C ASN A 89 -2.51 -13.84 -1.16
N TRP A 90 -3.24 -13.92 -2.26
CA TRP A 90 -4.56 -14.56 -2.28
C TRP A 90 -4.54 -16.08 -2.46
N PHE A 91 -3.51 -16.65 -3.11
CA PHE A 91 -3.39 -18.10 -3.28
C PHE A 91 -2.58 -18.78 -2.18
N TYR A 92 -1.58 -18.08 -1.62
CA TYR A 92 -0.67 -18.70 -0.67
C TYR A 92 -0.85 -18.16 0.76
N ILE A 93 -0.81 -16.83 0.94
CA ILE A 93 -0.85 -16.20 2.28
C ILE A 93 -2.25 -16.29 2.89
N ALA A 94 -3.28 -15.78 2.22
CA ALA A 94 -4.62 -15.66 2.79
C ALA A 94 -5.20 -16.99 3.31
N PRO A 95 -5.15 -18.12 2.57
CA PRO A 95 -5.70 -19.39 3.05
C PRO A 95 -4.98 -19.92 4.29
N ARG A 96 -3.65 -19.75 4.36
CA ARG A 96 -2.83 -20.24 5.47
C ARG A 96 -2.92 -19.33 6.67
N LEU A 97 -2.79 -18.02 6.47
CA LEU A 97 -2.78 -17.03 7.54
C LEU A 97 -4.14 -16.95 8.23
N SER A 98 -5.27 -17.03 7.51
CA SER A 98 -6.60 -17.01 8.11
C SER A 98 -6.80 -18.15 9.12
N VAL A 99 -6.32 -19.35 8.80
CA VAL A 99 -6.40 -20.52 9.69
C VAL A 99 -5.36 -20.42 10.81
N HIS A 100 -4.12 -20.10 10.47
CA HIS A 100 -3.01 -20.06 11.42
C HIS A 100 -3.23 -19.00 12.51
N SER A 101 -3.60 -17.77 12.14
CA SER A 101 -3.87 -16.68 13.08
C SER A 101 -5.05 -16.96 14.01
N ARG A 102 -6.07 -17.70 13.53
CA ARG A 102 -7.22 -18.11 14.37
C ARG A 102 -6.81 -19.16 15.42
N LYS A 103 -6.00 -20.15 15.01
CA LYS A 103 -5.48 -21.19 15.92
C LYS A 103 -4.62 -20.60 17.04
N MET A 104 -3.85 -19.56 16.74
CA MET A 104 -2.98 -18.88 17.69
C MET A 104 -3.71 -17.81 18.53
N GLY A 105 -4.92 -17.43 18.19
CA GLY A 105 -5.60 -16.27 18.78
C GLY A 105 -4.94 -14.93 18.46
N ALA A 106 -4.06 -14.87 17.44
CA ALA A 106 -3.26 -13.69 17.08
C ALA A 106 -4.15 -12.54 16.59
N LEU A 107 -4.02 -11.33 17.14
CA LEU A 107 -4.78 -10.15 16.76
C LEU A 107 -4.04 -9.26 15.76
N THR A 108 -2.72 -9.33 15.71
CA THR A 108 -1.85 -8.55 14.82
C THR A 108 -0.92 -9.45 14.03
N LEU A 109 -0.34 -8.92 12.92
CA LEU A 109 0.73 -9.62 12.22
C LEU A 109 1.94 -9.82 13.14
N THR A 110 2.23 -8.85 14.02
CA THR A 110 3.31 -8.93 15.00
C THR A 110 3.14 -10.14 15.93
N ASP A 111 1.91 -10.45 16.36
CA ASP A 111 1.63 -11.66 17.14
C ASP A 111 2.05 -12.93 16.39
N VAL A 112 1.72 -13.02 15.09
CA VAL A 112 2.09 -14.17 14.25
C VAL A 112 3.60 -14.29 14.08
N LEU A 113 4.30 -13.17 13.86
CA LEU A 113 5.74 -13.16 13.65
C LEU A 113 6.52 -13.46 14.93
N ALA A 114 6.05 -12.91 16.06
CA ALA A 114 6.75 -12.95 17.35
C ALA A 114 6.44 -14.19 18.19
N THR A 115 5.45 -15.02 17.82
CA THR A 115 5.13 -16.24 18.57
C THR A 115 5.95 -17.42 18.04
N SER A 116 6.60 -18.16 18.95
CA SER A 116 7.32 -19.39 18.62
C SER A 116 6.36 -20.56 18.37
N ASP A 117 6.88 -21.69 17.90
CA ASP A 117 6.08 -22.90 17.70
C ASP A 117 5.59 -23.50 19.02
N SER A 118 6.29 -23.26 20.13
CA SER A 118 5.85 -23.62 21.48
C SER A 118 4.72 -22.72 22.02
N GLY A 119 4.29 -21.71 21.27
CA GLY A 119 3.29 -20.73 21.71
C GLY A 119 3.85 -19.58 22.54
N GLU A 120 5.14 -19.54 22.80
CA GLU A 120 5.78 -18.46 23.57
C GLU A 120 5.99 -17.20 22.73
N SER A 121 5.67 -16.05 23.31
CA SER A 121 5.96 -14.74 22.70
C SER A 121 7.42 -14.35 22.86
N ILE A 122 8.10 -14.07 21.75
CA ILE A 122 9.49 -13.62 21.72
C ILE A 122 9.51 -12.09 21.76
N LYS A 123 9.74 -11.51 22.95
CA LYS A 123 9.74 -10.06 23.19
C LYS A 123 10.61 -9.28 22.20
N ALA A 124 11.82 -9.76 21.91
CA ALA A 124 12.74 -9.10 21.00
C ALA A 124 12.20 -9.01 19.56
N LEU A 125 11.51 -10.05 19.06
CA LEU A 125 10.85 -10.03 17.76
C LEU A 125 9.67 -9.05 17.74
N ARG A 126 8.87 -9.04 18.80
CA ARG A 126 7.75 -8.12 18.97
C ARG A 126 8.20 -6.66 18.93
N TRP A 127 9.23 -6.34 19.71
CA TRP A 127 9.84 -5.01 19.73
C TRP A 127 10.39 -4.60 18.36
N MET A 128 11.18 -5.48 17.75
CA MET A 128 11.81 -5.20 16.45
C MET A 128 10.74 -5.01 15.36
N ALA A 129 9.71 -5.87 15.31
CA ALA A 129 8.63 -5.74 14.35
C ALA A 129 7.87 -4.41 14.52
N SER A 130 7.54 -4.04 15.76
CA SER A 130 6.83 -2.77 16.04
C SER A 130 7.66 -1.55 15.65
N VAL A 131 8.97 -1.54 15.93
CA VAL A 131 9.85 -0.43 15.54
C VAL A 131 9.94 -0.33 14.01
N ILE A 132 10.10 -1.46 13.31
CA ILE A 132 10.13 -1.47 11.83
C ILE A 132 8.80 -0.96 11.25
N ILE A 133 7.66 -1.40 11.79
CA ILE A 133 6.33 -0.94 11.36
C ILE A 133 6.22 0.58 11.52
N LEU A 134 6.53 1.10 12.71
CA LEU A 134 6.44 2.53 13.00
C LEU A 134 7.34 3.35 12.07
N PHE A 135 8.60 2.93 11.91
CA PHE A 135 9.55 3.61 11.03
C PHE A 135 9.06 3.62 9.57
N CYS A 136 8.73 2.46 9.01
CA CYS A 136 8.29 2.35 7.62
C CYS A 136 6.98 3.11 7.35
N PHE A 137 6.04 3.08 8.31
CA PHE A 137 4.77 3.76 8.12
C PHE A 137 4.87 5.27 8.19
N VAL A 138 5.80 5.86 8.95
CA VAL A 138 6.06 7.30 8.87
C VAL A 138 6.46 7.71 7.45
N PHE A 139 7.37 6.98 6.80
CA PHE A 139 7.76 7.20 5.40
C PHE A 139 6.58 7.03 4.43
N TYR A 140 5.80 5.99 4.63
CA TYR A 140 4.69 5.67 3.73
C TYR A 140 3.55 6.68 3.88
N ILE A 141 3.14 7.03 5.10
CA ILE A 141 2.09 8.01 5.37
C ILE A 141 2.51 9.40 4.88
N ALA A 142 3.79 9.75 5.04
CA ALA A 142 4.34 11.00 4.50
C ALA A 142 4.14 11.10 2.98
N SER A 143 4.34 9.99 2.24
CA SER A 143 4.08 9.95 0.81
C SER A 143 2.59 10.15 0.46
N GLN A 144 1.68 9.65 1.30
CA GLN A 144 0.23 9.85 1.13
C GLN A 144 -0.15 11.33 1.35
N PHE A 145 0.44 11.98 2.34
CA PHE A 145 0.19 13.40 2.59
C PHE A 145 0.78 14.30 1.49
N ASP A 146 1.95 13.95 0.95
CA ASP A 146 2.52 14.64 -0.22
C ASP A 146 1.61 14.47 -1.46
N ALA A 147 1.09 13.25 -1.70
CA ALA A 147 0.14 13.00 -2.78
C ALA A 147 -1.15 13.83 -2.63
N ALA A 148 -1.69 13.95 -1.41
CA ALA A 148 -2.82 14.82 -1.14
C ALA A 148 -2.45 16.29 -1.44
N GLY A 149 -1.26 16.72 -1.00
CA GLY A 149 -0.74 18.05 -1.27
C GLY A 149 -0.64 18.37 -2.76
N GLN A 150 -0.02 17.48 -3.55
CA GLN A 150 0.07 17.61 -5.00
C GLN A 150 -1.30 17.66 -5.67
N SER A 151 -2.25 16.85 -5.19
CA SER A 151 -3.61 16.80 -5.73
C SER A 151 -4.39 18.10 -5.49
N PHE A 152 -4.33 18.66 -4.29
CA PHE A 152 -4.97 19.94 -3.97
C PHE A 152 -4.27 21.10 -4.67
N GLN A 153 -2.94 21.11 -4.73
CA GLN A 153 -2.18 22.12 -5.45
C GLN A 153 -2.55 22.14 -6.94
N SER A 154 -2.54 20.99 -7.60
CA SER A 154 -2.85 20.88 -9.04
C SER A 154 -4.30 21.22 -9.37
N THR A 155 -5.24 21.01 -8.44
CA THR A 155 -6.66 21.24 -8.68
C THR A 155 -7.13 22.64 -8.30
N PHE A 156 -6.62 23.18 -7.17
CA PHE A 156 -7.12 24.43 -6.58
C PHE A 156 -6.10 25.56 -6.59
N GLY A 157 -4.84 25.30 -7.02
CA GLY A 157 -3.77 26.30 -7.02
C GLY A 157 -3.29 26.69 -5.62
N ILE A 158 -3.58 25.89 -4.59
CA ILE A 158 -3.16 26.13 -3.20
C ILE A 158 -1.67 25.79 -3.07
N GLU A 159 -0.94 26.57 -2.27
CA GLU A 159 0.49 26.31 -2.00
C GLU A 159 0.70 24.89 -1.42
N LYS A 160 1.81 24.21 -1.83
CA LYS A 160 2.08 22.79 -1.56
C LYS A 160 2.01 22.44 -0.07
N ASN A 161 2.67 23.22 0.80
CA ASN A 161 2.72 22.89 2.23
C ASN A 161 1.36 23.05 2.91
N THR A 162 0.61 24.09 2.53
CA THR A 162 -0.78 24.27 2.96
C THR A 162 -1.68 23.12 2.49
N SER A 163 -1.50 22.68 1.25
CA SER A 163 -2.21 21.55 0.68
C SER A 163 -1.92 20.23 1.41
N ILE A 164 -0.65 19.99 1.79
CA ILE A 164 -0.23 18.83 2.61
C ILE A 164 -0.92 18.87 3.97
N MET A 165 -0.95 20.03 4.63
CA MET A 165 -1.62 20.19 5.94
C MET A 165 -3.13 19.94 5.85
N ILE A 166 -3.79 20.43 4.81
CA ILE A 166 -5.22 20.19 4.57
C ILE A 166 -5.46 18.68 4.37
N GLY A 167 -4.69 18.03 3.51
CA GLY A 167 -4.80 16.59 3.27
C GLY A 167 -4.58 15.76 4.53
N ALA A 168 -3.55 16.06 5.30
CA ALA A 168 -3.25 15.39 6.56
C ALA A 168 -4.36 15.58 7.60
N MET A 169 -4.92 16.79 7.72
CA MET A 169 -6.03 17.08 8.63
C MET A 169 -7.29 16.26 8.28
N ILE A 170 -7.60 16.15 6.99
CA ILE A 170 -8.73 15.34 6.52
C ILE A 170 -8.53 13.86 6.92
N VAL A 171 -7.35 13.31 6.68
CA VAL A 171 -7.02 11.92 7.07
C VAL A 171 -7.08 11.76 8.58
N LEU A 172 -6.47 12.66 9.35
CA LEU A 172 -6.45 12.60 10.81
C LEU A 172 -7.86 12.57 11.42
N ILE A 173 -8.72 13.51 11.01
CA ILE A 173 -10.10 13.59 11.52
C ILE A 173 -10.85 12.28 11.25
N TYR A 174 -10.71 11.76 10.03
CA TYR A 174 -11.39 10.55 9.62
C TYR A 174 -10.89 9.31 10.39
N THR A 175 -9.58 9.15 10.53
CA THR A 175 -8.96 8.01 11.22
C THR A 175 -9.34 7.95 12.70
N LEU A 176 -9.50 9.12 13.34
CA LEU A 176 -9.92 9.20 14.74
C LEU A 176 -11.38 8.74 14.99
N LEU A 177 -12.20 8.68 13.95
CA LEU A 177 -13.63 8.30 14.06
C LEU A 177 -13.88 6.80 13.92
N GLY A 178 -12.92 5.99 13.38
CA GLY A 178 -13.16 4.60 13.02
C GLY A 178 -12.19 3.60 13.65
N GLY A 179 -12.65 2.33 13.81
CA GLY A 179 -11.82 1.14 14.04
C GLY A 179 -11.74 0.31 12.77
N PHE A 180 -11.16 -0.90 12.83
CA PHE A 180 -10.90 -1.77 11.67
C PHE A 180 -12.15 -2.06 10.81
N TRP A 181 -13.31 -2.25 11.44
CA TRP A 181 -14.57 -2.49 10.71
C TRP A 181 -14.99 -1.26 9.90
N ALA A 182 -14.94 -0.08 10.51
CA ALA A 182 -15.29 1.17 9.82
C ALA A 182 -14.33 1.44 8.65
N VAL A 183 -13.01 1.30 8.87
CA VAL A 183 -11.98 1.42 7.83
C VAL A 183 -12.24 0.42 6.71
N SER A 184 -12.49 -0.86 7.02
CA SER A 184 -12.68 -1.88 5.97
C SER A 184 -13.93 -1.66 5.11
N VAL A 185 -15.01 -1.14 5.69
CA VAL A 185 -16.24 -0.82 4.93
C VAL A 185 -16.05 0.42 4.07
N SER A 186 -15.43 1.48 4.60
CA SER A 186 -15.13 2.67 3.79
C SER A 186 -14.12 2.38 2.67
N ASP A 187 -13.10 1.53 2.93
CA ASP A 187 -12.17 1.08 1.89
C ASP A 187 -12.88 0.37 0.74
N THR A 188 -13.99 -0.31 1.01
CA THR A 188 -14.78 -0.96 -0.05
C THR A 188 -15.33 0.07 -1.04
N LEU A 189 -15.92 1.16 -0.56
CA LEU A 189 -16.37 2.25 -1.41
C LEU A 189 -15.18 2.93 -2.09
N GLN A 190 -14.11 3.17 -1.35
CA GLN A 190 -12.88 3.77 -1.87
C GLN A 190 -12.25 2.93 -2.98
N GLY A 191 -12.21 1.60 -2.82
CA GLY A 191 -11.73 0.68 -3.85
C GLY A 191 -12.59 0.68 -5.12
N VAL A 192 -13.91 0.85 -5.00
CA VAL A 192 -14.81 1.02 -6.15
C VAL A 192 -14.54 2.35 -6.85
N MET A 193 -14.34 3.45 -6.11
CA MET A 193 -14.01 4.76 -6.69
C MET A 193 -12.69 4.73 -7.46
N MET A 194 -11.67 4.04 -6.92
CA MET A 194 -10.40 3.83 -7.61
C MET A 194 -10.59 3.05 -8.92
N ALA A 195 -11.37 1.96 -8.89
CA ALA A 195 -11.63 1.14 -10.09
C ALA A 195 -12.38 1.94 -11.17
N LEU A 196 -13.38 2.72 -10.79
CA LEU A 196 -14.10 3.61 -11.73
C LEU A 196 -13.15 4.64 -12.36
N SER A 197 -12.27 5.25 -11.56
CA SER A 197 -11.27 6.17 -12.07
C SER A 197 -10.31 5.50 -13.07
N ALA A 198 -9.88 4.25 -12.77
CA ALA A 198 -8.99 3.48 -13.62
C ALA A 198 -9.64 2.93 -14.90
N ILE A 199 -10.95 3.05 -15.03
CA ILE A 199 -11.68 2.74 -16.27
C ILE A 199 -11.99 4.03 -17.05
N ILE A 200 -12.62 5.00 -16.40
CA ILE A 200 -13.19 6.18 -17.08
C ILE A 200 -12.08 7.06 -17.67
N LEU A 201 -11.11 7.48 -16.85
CA LEU A 201 -10.11 8.43 -17.30
C LEU A 201 -9.17 7.85 -18.36
N PRO A 202 -8.65 6.59 -18.26
CA PRO A 202 -7.85 6.01 -19.33
C PRO A 202 -8.58 5.89 -20.65
N ILE A 203 -9.87 5.50 -20.65
CA ILE A 203 -10.67 5.42 -21.88
C ILE A 203 -10.77 6.80 -22.55
N VAL A 204 -11.09 7.84 -21.78
CA VAL A 204 -11.18 9.21 -22.31
C VAL A 204 -9.80 9.70 -22.80
N ALA A 205 -8.72 9.42 -22.06
CA ALA A 205 -7.37 9.83 -22.45
C ALA A 205 -6.88 9.11 -23.72
N ILE A 206 -7.13 7.80 -23.85
CA ILE A 206 -6.77 7.03 -25.06
C ILE A 206 -7.54 7.53 -26.28
N THR A 207 -8.83 7.83 -26.14
CA THR A 207 -9.63 8.39 -27.23
C THR A 207 -9.16 9.78 -27.64
N ALA A 208 -8.76 10.62 -26.69
CA ALA A 208 -8.24 11.95 -26.95
C ALA A 208 -6.84 11.93 -27.60
N ALA A 209 -5.96 11.04 -27.15
CA ALA A 209 -4.60 10.90 -27.68
C ALA A 209 -4.57 10.21 -29.06
N GLY A 210 -5.56 9.36 -29.34
CA GLY A 210 -5.56 8.47 -30.51
C GLY A 210 -4.75 7.20 -30.25
N PHE A 211 -5.42 6.04 -30.32
CA PHE A 211 -4.77 4.74 -30.06
C PHE A 211 -3.56 4.48 -30.96
N SER A 212 -3.64 4.81 -32.26
CA SER A 212 -2.55 4.66 -33.22
C SER A 212 -1.33 5.52 -32.84
N THR A 213 -1.55 6.73 -32.35
CA THR A 213 -0.48 7.64 -31.91
C THR A 213 0.27 7.08 -30.70
N ILE A 214 -0.48 6.55 -29.71
CA ILE A 214 0.12 5.89 -28.55
C ILE A 214 0.96 4.70 -28.97
N ILE A 215 0.44 3.83 -29.85
CA ILE A 215 1.19 2.65 -30.34
C ILE A 215 2.43 3.09 -31.13
N SER A 216 2.36 4.16 -31.94
CA SER A 216 3.51 4.69 -32.65
C SER A 216 4.62 5.18 -31.70
N ASP A 217 4.26 5.90 -30.61
CA ASP A 217 5.22 6.33 -29.57
C ASP A 217 5.89 5.12 -28.92
N LEU A 218 5.09 4.13 -28.50
CA LEU A 218 5.58 2.95 -27.80
C LEU A 218 6.39 2.00 -28.70
N SER A 219 6.08 1.92 -30.01
CA SER A 219 6.76 1.03 -30.96
C SER A 219 8.23 1.41 -31.23
N SER A 220 8.61 2.63 -30.90
CA SER A 220 10.00 3.08 -30.93
C SER A 220 10.86 2.52 -29.79
N GLN A 221 10.24 1.89 -28.79
CA GLN A 221 10.86 1.42 -27.57
C GLN A 221 10.88 -0.12 -27.52
N SER A 222 11.85 -0.69 -26.80
CA SER A 222 11.92 -2.14 -26.60
C SER A 222 11.26 -2.54 -25.28
N LEU A 223 10.46 -3.63 -25.32
CA LEU A 223 9.90 -4.26 -24.12
C LEU A 223 10.98 -4.75 -23.14
N PHE A 224 12.14 -5.15 -23.68
CA PHE A 224 13.30 -5.63 -22.93
C PHE A 224 14.40 -4.58 -22.83
N ALA A 225 14.03 -3.32 -22.70
CA ALA A 225 14.92 -2.23 -22.37
C ALA A 225 14.59 -1.66 -20.99
N ALA A 226 15.59 -1.07 -20.33
CA ALA A 226 15.38 -0.21 -19.18
C ALA A 226 14.81 1.15 -19.62
N PRO A 227 14.27 1.98 -18.72
CA PRO A 227 13.77 3.33 -19.05
C PRO A 227 14.79 4.23 -19.73
N SER A 228 16.10 4.04 -19.46
CA SER A 228 17.20 4.71 -20.17
C SER A 228 17.38 4.27 -21.64
N GLY A 229 16.62 3.27 -22.10
CA GLY A 229 16.80 2.64 -23.41
C GLY A 229 17.89 1.56 -23.47
N MET A 230 18.64 1.35 -22.38
CA MET A 230 19.69 0.33 -22.33
C MET A 230 19.09 -1.08 -22.22
N GLY A 231 19.65 -2.00 -23.02
CA GLY A 231 19.35 -3.43 -23.01
C GLY A 231 20.26 -4.24 -22.08
N GLY A 232 20.30 -5.58 -22.28
CA GLY A 232 21.21 -6.48 -21.61
C GLY A 232 21.03 -6.54 -20.10
N ILE A 233 22.12 -6.43 -19.33
CA ILE A 233 22.12 -6.56 -17.87
C ILE A 233 21.34 -5.44 -17.17
N THR A 234 21.33 -4.23 -17.76
CA THR A 234 20.56 -3.09 -17.21
C THR A 234 19.05 -3.34 -17.33
N ALA A 235 18.59 -3.80 -18.48
CA ALA A 235 17.19 -4.19 -18.66
C ALA A 235 16.78 -5.34 -17.75
N LEU A 236 17.63 -6.36 -17.63
CA LEU A 236 17.37 -7.47 -16.70
C LEU A 236 17.30 -6.97 -15.25
N GLY A 237 18.22 -6.09 -14.84
CA GLY A 237 18.20 -5.46 -13.51
C GLY A 237 16.91 -4.68 -13.26
N PHE A 238 16.47 -3.88 -14.25
CA PHE A 238 15.22 -3.13 -14.19
C PHE A 238 14.01 -4.06 -14.05
N ILE A 239 13.89 -5.08 -14.89
CA ILE A 239 12.78 -6.03 -14.87
C ILE A 239 12.75 -6.77 -13.52
N MET A 240 13.88 -7.33 -13.11
CA MET A 240 13.97 -8.07 -11.84
C MET A 240 13.68 -7.18 -10.63
N GLY A 241 14.21 -5.96 -10.61
CA GLY A 241 13.94 -5.01 -9.53
C GLY A 241 12.47 -4.56 -9.50
N THR A 242 11.84 -4.40 -10.66
CA THR A 242 10.40 -4.12 -10.76
C THR A 242 9.59 -5.32 -10.26
N MET A 243 9.94 -6.55 -10.66
CA MET A 243 9.31 -7.78 -10.14
C MET A 243 9.48 -7.94 -8.63
N GLY A 244 10.54 -7.37 -8.05
CA GLY A 244 10.76 -7.30 -6.59
C GLY A 244 9.63 -6.62 -5.83
N ILE A 245 8.84 -5.74 -6.46
CA ILE A 245 7.66 -5.13 -5.85
C ILE A 245 6.65 -6.22 -5.44
N GLY A 246 6.41 -7.21 -6.31
CA GLY A 246 5.44 -8.28 -6.05
C GLY A 246 5.80 -9.17 -4.86
N ILE A 247 7.08 -9.49 -4.68
CA ILE A 247 7.51 -10.35 -3.58
C ILE A 247 7.40 -9.70 -2.20
N ALA A 248 7.32 -8.37 -2.12
CA ALA A 248 7.18 -7.63 -0.87
C ALA A 248 5.73 -7.61 -0.31
N TYR A 249 4.72 -7.99 -1.10
CA TYR A 249 3.31 -7.96 -0.70
C TYR A 249 2.99 -8.77 0.57
N PRO A 250 3.54 -9.99 0.78
CA PRO A 250 3.27 -10.77 2.00
C PRO A 250 3.73 -10.11 3.30
N GLY A 251 4.68 -9.20 3.23
CA GLY A 251 5.21 -8.48 4.38
C GLY A 251 4.47 -7.20 4.75
N GLN A 252 3.29 -6.91 4.18
CA GLN A 252 2.55 -5.68 4.42
C GLN A 252 1.51 -5.84 5.54
N PRO A 253 1.76 -5.36 6.78
CA PRO A 253 0.87 -5.63 7.92
C PRO A 253 -0.55 -5.13 7.69
N HIS A 254 -0.71 -3.93 7.14
CA HIS A 254 -2.00 -3.30 6.87
C HIS A 254 -2.83 -4.05 5.82
N VAL A 255 -2.21 -4.84 4.95
CA VAL A 255 -2.88 -5.67 3.94
C VAL A 255 -3.23 -7.04 4.52
N VAL A 256 -2.24 -7.73 5.10
CA VAL A 256 -2.41 -9.13 5.54
C VAL A 256 -3.34 -9.28 6.75
N ASN A 257 -3.57 -8.21 7.52
CA ASN A 257 -4.58 -8.20 8.57
C ASN A 257 -6.00 -8.51 8.03
N ARG A 258 -6.31 -8.14 6.77
CA ARG A 258 -7.58 -8.51 6.13
C ARG A 258 -7.69 -10.02 5.92
N PHE A 259 -6.58 -10.70 5.68
CA PHE A 259 -6.55 -12.16 5.58
C PHE A 259 -6.71 -12.87 6.93
N MET A 260 -6.34 -12.20 8.03
CA MET A 260 -6.65 -12.68 9.39
C MET A 260 -8.13 -12.47 9.75
N ALA A 261 -8.77 -11.47 9.15
CA ALA A 261 -10.14 -11.04 9.44
C ALA A 261 -11.20 -11.76 8.57
N ILE A 262 -10.86 -12.24 7.37
CA ILE A 262 -11.78 -12.97 6.49
C ILE A 262 -12.04 -14.38 7.03
N GLU A 263 -13.27 -14.88 6.85
CA GLU A 263 -13.58 -16.28 7.15
C GLU A 263 -12.88 -17.22 6.15
N PRO A 264 -12.27 -18.31 6.63
CA PRO A 264 -11.56 -19.26 5.75
C PRO A 264 -12.50 -20.02 4.82
N GLY A 265 -11.92 -20.72 3.85
CA GLY A 265 -12.66 -21.56 2.89
C GLY A 265 -13.21 -20.78 1.70
N GLU A 266 -14.50 -20.90 1.45
CA GLU A 266 -15.14 -20.37 0.23
C GLU A 266 -15.08 -18.85 0.12
N LYS A 267 -15.15 -18.13 1.25
CA LYS A 267 -15.04 -16.65 1.27
C LYS A 267 -13.68 -16.15 0.78
N ILE A 268 -12.60 -16.90 1.05
CA ILE A 268 -11.27 -16.57 0.52
C ILE A 268 -11.22 -16.78 -0.99
N LYS A 269 -11.85 -17.84 -1.53
CA LYS A 269 -11.89 -18.08 -2.98
C LYS A 269 -12.66 -16.96 -3.70
N GLN A 270 -13.79 -16.54 -3.17
CA GLN A 270 -14.56 -15.41 -3.71
C GLN A 270 -13.76 -14.11 -3.62
N GLY A 271 -13.13 -13.82 -2.46
CA GLY A 271 -12.29 -12.64 -2.28
C GLY A 271 -11.11 -12.61 -3.24
N ARG A 272 -10.51 -13.76 -3.54
CA ARG A 272 -9.44 -13.90 -4.54
C ARG A 272 -9.87 -13.42 -5.93
N ILE A 273 -11.04 -13.87 -6.41
CA ILE A 273 -11.56 -13.50 -7.73
C ILE A 273 -11.79 -11.98 -7.78
N ILE A 274 -12.39 -11.41 -6.73
CA ILE A 274 -12.65 -9.97 -6.64
C ILE A 274 -11.34 -9.18 -6.64
N ALA A 275 -10.37 -9.56 -5.82
CA ALA A 275 -9.11 -8.83 -5.70
C ALA A 275 -8.26 -8.91 -6.99
N ILE A 276 -8.20 -10.08 -7.63
CA ILE A 276 -7.48 -10.24 -8.90
C ILE A 276 -8.19 -9.46 -10.01
N GLY A 277 -9.52 -9.58 -10.12
CA GLY A 277 -10.31 -8.79 -11.08
C GLY A 277 -10.09 -7.29 -10.90
N TRP A 278 -10.03 -6.82 -9.65
CA TRP A 278 -9.72 -5.43 -9.35
C TRP A 278 -8.31 -5.03 -9.81
N ALA A 279 -7.30 -5.86 -9.56
CA ALA A 279 -5.93 -5.60 -10.00
C ALA A 279 -5.80 -5.55 -11.53
N LEU A 280 -6.53 -6.43 -12.25
CA LEU A 280 -6.60 -6.45 -13.72
C LEU A 280 -7.23 -5.17 -14.32
N ILE A 281 -7.99 -4.42 -13.55
CA ILE A 281 -8.57 -3.14 -13.96
C ILE A 281 -7.61 -2.00 -13.65
N ILE A 282 -7.11 -1.93 -12.42
CA ILE A 282 -6.36 -0.77 -11.91
C ILE A 282 -5.03 -0.61 -12.62
N TYR A 283 -4.18 -1.65 -12.64
CA TYR A 283 -2.82 -1.50 -13.13
C TYR A 283 -2.74 -1.26 -14.65
N PRO A 284 -3.46 -2.02 -15.50
CA PRO A 284 -3.51 -1.68 -16.93
C PRO A 284 -4.12 -0.31 -17.21
N GLY A 285 -5.16 0.07 -16.45
CA GLY A 285 -5.78 1.40 -16.56
C GLY A 285 -4.78 2.52 -16.27
N MET A 286 -4.03 2.42 -15.17
CA MET A 286 -3.06 3.45 -14.81
C MET A 286 -1.84 3.49 -15.75
N ILE A 287 -1.39 2.35 -16.24
CA ILE A 287 -0.30 2.28 -17.23
C ILE A 287 -0.74 2.92 -18.54
N SER A 288 -1.90 2.57 -19.05
CA SER A 288 -2.42 3.13 -20.30
C SER A 288 -2.72 4.63 -20.18
N LEU A 289 -3.15 5.09 -19.01
CA LEU A 289 -3.29 6.52 -18.72
C LEU A 289 -1.97 7.26 -18.84
N GLY A 290 -0.89 6.71 -18.25
CA GLY A 290 0.44 7.29 -18.35
C GLY A 290 0.94 7.36 -19.81
N TRP A 291 0.73 6.31 -20.60
CA TRP A 291 1.07 6.29 -22.02
C TRP A 291 0.29 7.34 -22.84
N ALA A 292 -1.02 7.46 -22.61
CA ALA A 292 -1.83 8.51 -23.23
C ALA A 292 -1.35 9.91 -22.81
N GLY A 293 -0.95 10.06 -21.56
CA GLY A 293 -0.44 11.31 -21.00
C GLY A 293 0.80 11.82 -21.69
N ARG A 294 1.70 10.95 -22.16
CA ARG A 294 2.90 11.31 -22.94
C ARG A 294 2.58 12.07 -24.22
N ILE A 295 1.41 11.78 -24.80
CA ILE A 295 0.94 12.42 -26.04
C ILE A 295 0.17 13.70 -25.75
N LEU A 296 -0.59 13.73 -24.65
CA LEU A 296 -1.56 14.79 -24.38
C LEU A 296 -1.00 15.98 -23.60
N SER A 297 0.04 15.79 -22.82
CA SER A 297 0.54 16.84 -21.90
C SER A 297 2.03 16.74 -21.67
N ASP A 298 2.70 17.88 -21.70
CA ASP A 298 4.09 18.01 -21.25
C ASP A 298 4.10 18.63 -19.84
N ILE A 299 4.45 17.84 -18.84
CA ILE A 299 4.43 18.23 -17.43
C ILE A 299 5.75 17.86 -16.74
N ALA A 300 6.28 18.76 -15.93
CA ALA A 300 7.47 18.50 -15.14
C ALA A 300 7.24 17.50 -14.00
N GLY A 301 6.06 17.52 -13.40
CA GLY A 301 5.67 16.65 -12.29
C GLY A 301 4.94 15.39 -12.77
N HIS A 302 5.65 14.39 -13.28
CA HIS A 302 5.07 13.18 -13.87
C HIS A 302 4.03 12.44 -12.98
N GLU A 303 4.18 12.46 -11.66
CA GLU A 303 3.21 11.86 -10.73
C GLU A 303 1.85 12.61 -10.71
N GLN A 304 1.78 13.83 -11.27
CA GLN A 304 0.54 14.62 -11.36
C GLN A 304 -0.29 14.32 -12.62
N ILE A 305 0.21 13.49 -13.55
CA ILE A 305 -0.43 13.24 -14.86
C ILE A 305 -1.91 12.85 -14.75
N LEU A 306 -2.26 12.02 -13.75
CA LEU A 306 -3.64 11.61 -13.51
C LEU A 306 -4.55 12.81 -13.21
N ILE A 307 -4.11 13.71 -12.31
CA ILE A 307 -4.89 14.90 -11.92
C ILE A 307 -4.98 15.90 -13.07
N VAL A 308 -3.86 16.11 -13.77
CA VAL A 308 -3.79 17.03 -14.92
C VAL A 308 -4.75 16.59 -16.01
N LEU A 309 -4.70 15.32 -16.44
CA LEU A 309 -5.61 14.81 -17.46
C LEU A 309 -7.07 14.78 -16.99
N GLY A 310 -7.30 14.46 -15.71
CA GLY A 310 -8.64 14.54 -15.12
C GLY A 310 -9.25 15.94 -15.24
N ASN A 311 -8.46 16.98 -14.93
CA ASN A 311 -8.91 18.38 -15.02
C ASN A 311 -9.03 18.89 -16.46
N GLN A 312 -8.22 18.38 -17.39
CA GLN A 312 -8.21 18.82 -18.80
C GLN A 312 -9.29 18.15 -19.63
N LEU A 313 -9.53 16.84 -19.42
CA LEU A 313 -10.36 16.03 -20.32
C LEU A 313 -11.78 15.82 -19.82
N LEU A 314 -12.03 15.99 -18.53
CA LEU A 314 -13.32 15.65 -17.93
C LEU A 314 -14.13 16.90 -17.54
N PRO A 315 -15.48 16.80 -17.62
CA PRO A 315 -16.36 17.80 -16.99
C PRO A 315 -16.07 17.93 -15.49
N PRO A 316 -16.32 19.10 -14.87
CA PRO A 316 -15.93 19.38 -13.49
C PRO A 316 -16.39 18.36 -12.44
N VAL A 317 -17.61 17.81 -12.58
CA VAL A 317 -18.12 16.78 -11.66
C VAL A 317 -17.32 15.49 -11.78
N LEU A 318 -17.00 15.05 -12.99
CA LEU A 318 -16.18 13.85 -13.21
C LEU A 318 -14.73 14.07 -12.78
N ALA A 319 -14.14 15.25 -13.00
CA ALA A 319 -12.84 15.62 -12.47
C ALA A 319 -12.86 15.56 -10.93
N GLY A 320 -13.94 16.02 -10.29
CA GLY A 320 -14.14 15.87 -8.84
C GLY A 320 -14.21 14.41 -8.38
N ILE A 321 -14.81 13.52 -9.17
CA ILE A 321 -14.82 12.06 -8.89
C ILE A 321 -13.40 11.47 -9.01
N ILE A 322 -12.60 11.88 -9.99
CA ILE A 322 -11.20 11.45 -10.12
C ILE A 322 -10.39 11.89 -8.90
N LEU A 323 -10.52 13.16 -8.50
CA LEU A 323 -9.86 13.67 -7.29
C LEU A 323 -10.33 12.91 -6.03
N ALA A 324 -11.63 12.60 -5.91
CA ALA A 324 -12.16 11.77 -4.83
C ALA A 324 -11.56 10.36 -4.85
N ALA A 325 -11.31 9.77 -6.02
CA ALA A 325 -10.65 8.46 -6.14
C ALA A 325 -9.18 8.51 -5.70
N VAL A 326 -8.45 9.57 -6.01
CA VAL A 326 -7.07 9.77 -5.51
C VAL A 326 -7.07 9.90 -3.98
N LEU A 327 -7.95 10.75 -3.43
CA LEU A 327 -8.09 10.87 -1.98
C LEU A 327 -8.56 9.57 -1.33
N SER A 328 -9.35 8.74 -2.03
CA SER A 328 -9.72 7.40 -1.59
C SER A 328 -8.51 6.50 -1.43
N ALA A 329 -7.64 6.47 -2.43
CA ALA A 329 -6.39 5.69 -2.39
C ALA A 329 -5.47 6.14 -1.24
N ILE A 330 -5.35 7.45 -1.02
CA ILE A 330 -4.59 8.04 0.07
C ILE A 330 -5.16 7.61 1.42
N MET A 331 -6.47 7.78 1.61
CA MET A 331 -7.13 7.55 2.90
C MET A 331 -7.19 6.08 3.28
N SER A 332 -7.60 5.18 2.36
CA SER A 332 -7.67 3.75 2.63
C SER A 332 -6.33 3.17 3.09
N THR A 333 -5.24 3.69 2.53
CA THR A 333 -3.89 3.27 2.92
C THR A 333 -3.46 3.91 4.24
N ALA A 334 -3.57 5.24 4.37
CA ALA A 334 -3.13 5.95 5.57
C ALA A 334 -3.90 5.50 6.82
N ASP A 335 -5.24 5.37 6.74
CA ASP A 335 -6.08 4.91 7.86
C ASP A 335 -5.69 3.50 8.31
N SER A 336 -5.46 2.61 7.36
CA SER A 336 -5.04 1.23 7.63
C SER A 336 -3.65 1.15 8.26
N GLN A 337 -2.72 1.99 7.81
CA GLN A 337 -1.37 2.07 8.35
C GLN A 337 -1.34 2.71 9.73
N ILE A 338 -2.11 3.78 9.94
CA ILE A 338 -2.25 4.42 11.25
C ILE A 338 -2.89 3.46 12.26
N LEU A 339 -3.91 2.70 11.85
CA LEU A 339 -4.53 1.69 12.72
C LEU A 339 -3.52 0.62 13.14
N VAL A 340 -2.71 0.08 12.21
CA VAL A 340 -1.67 -0.90 12.53
C VAL A 340 -0.55 -0.28 13.36
N ALA A 341 -0.10 0.93 13.06
CA ALA A 341 0.92 1.63 13.84
C ALA A 341 0.44 1.90 15.28
N SER A 342 -0.81 2.30 15.45
CA SER A 342 -1.39 2.48 16.77
C SER A 342 -1.52 1.16 17.54
N SER A 343 -1.84 0.05 16.86
CA SER A 343 -1.86 -1.28 17.48
C SER A 343 -0.46 -1.75 17.90
N SER A 344 0.56 -1.43 17.11
CA SER A 344 1.96 -1.74 17.48
C SER A 344 2.38 -1.04 18.77
N VAL A 345 1.92 0.18 19.01
CA VAL A 345 2.21 0.91 20.26
C VAL A 345 1.33 0.43 21.41
N SER A 346 0.03 0.24 21.17
CA SER A 346 -0.94 -0.03 22.24
C SER A 346 -1.05 -1.50 22.63
N HIS A 347 -0.79 -2.43 21.70
CA HIS A 347 -0.92 -3.87 21.91
C HIS A 347 0.43 -4.58 21.89
N ASP A 348 1.28 -4.31 20.86
CA ASP A 348 2.47 -5.11 20.62
C ASP A 348 3.64 -4.75 21.56
N LEU A 349 3.83 -3.47 21.91
CA LEU A 349 4.94 -3.02 22.77
C LEU A 349 4.69 -3.16 24.27
N LYS A 350 3.48 -3.47 24.71
CA LYS A 350 3.14 -3.61 26.14
C LYS A 350 3.05 -5.06 26.61
N GLU A 351 3.52 -5.28 27.84
CA GLU A 351 3.55 -6.59 28.51
C GLU A 351 2.25 -6.96 29.21
N LYS A 352 1.43 -5.99 29.58
CA LYS A 352 0.17 -6.19 30.31
C LYS A 352 -1.02 -5.76 29.46
N LYS A 353 -2.09 -6.56 29.52
CA LYS A 353 -3.42 -6.29 28.92
C LYS A 353 -4.15 -5.14 29.65
N GLU A 354 -3.49 -4.02 29.93
CA GLU A 354 -4.18 -2.85 30.42
C GLU A 354 -4.99 -2.23 29.28
N GLU A 355 -6.30 -2.14 29.47
CA GLU A 355 -7.17 -1.41 28.55
C GLU A 355 -6.71 0.04 28.46
N HIS A 356 -6.15 0.41 27.30
CA HIS A 356 -5.79 1.79 27.08
C HIS A 356 -7.02 2.65 26.91
N SER A 357 -6.99 3.82 27.56
CA SER A 357 -7.97 4.85 27.25
C SER A 357 -7.88 5.19 25.75
N LEU A 358 -9.01 5.38 25.11
CA LEU A 358 -9.10 5.86 23.72
C LEU A 358 -8.24 7.12 23.49
N ASN A 359 -8.02 7.91 24.53
CA ASN A 359 -7.19 9.10 24.48
C ASN A 359 -5.70 8.80 24.22
N TYR A 360 -5.15 7.72 24.77
CA TYR A 360 -3.78 7.32 24.50
C TYR A 360 -3.59 6.95 23.02
N THR A 361 -4.50 6.14 22.47
CA THR A 361 -4.47 5.78 21.03
C THR A 361 -4.59 7.02 20.15
N ARG A 362 -5.43 7.99 20.50
CA ARG A 362 -5.56 9.24 19.77
C ARG A 362 -4.29 10.08 19.79
N VAL A 363 -3.58 10.14 20.90
CA VAL A 363 -2.29 10.84 21.01
C VAL A 363 -1.26 10.16 20.12
N VAL A 364 -1.17 8.83 20.13
CA VAL A 364 -0.26 8.07 19.25
C VAL A 364 -0.54 8.37 17.78
N VAL A 365 -1.80 8.34 17.37
CA VAL A 365 -2.24 8.68 16.01
C VAL A 365 -1.80 10.10 15.64
N ALA A 366 -2.04 11.08 16.51
CA ALA A 366 -1.67 12.48 16.27
C ALA A 366 -0.14 12.65 16.13
N VAL A 367 0.66 11.96 16.95
CA VAL A 367 2.13 12.00 16.87
C VAL A 367 2.62 11.40 15.56
N ILE A 368 2.09 10.24 15.15
CA ILE A 368 2.47 9.61 13.86
C ILE A 368 2.13 10.54 12.69
N CYS A 369 0.94 11.13 12.70
CA CYS A 369 0.53 12.11 11.66
C CYS A 369 1.45 13.33 11.64
N ALA A 370 1.80 13.89 12.80
CA ALA A 370 2.70 15.04 12.89
C ALA A 370 4.09 14.73 12.32
N LEU A 371 4.67 13.56 12.66
CA LEU A 371 5.94 13.09 12.11
C LEU A 371 5.85 12.90 10.59
N ALA A 372 4.76 12.33 10.09
CA ALA A 372 4.55 12.11 8.66
C ALA A 372 4.39 13.45 7.90
N VAL A 373 3.67 14.42 8.46
CA VAL A 373 3.55 15.79 7.87
C VAL A 373 4.92 16.47 7.81
N THR A 374 5.68 16.44 8.91
CA THR A 374 7.03 16.98 8.95
C THR A 374 7.90 16.37 7.85
N MET A 375 7.86 15.04 7.72
CA MET A 375 8.61 14.34 6.69
C MET A 375 8.12 14.68 5.27
N ALA A 376 6.81 14.83 5.06
CA ALA A 376 6.24 15.22 3.76
C ALA A 376 6.71 16.60 3.30
N ILE A 377 6.85 17.55 4.24
CA ILE A 377 7.27 18.93 3.96
C ILE A 377 8.79 19.03 3.74
N PHE A 378 9.61 18.37 4.57
CA PHE A 378 11.06 18.60 4.60
C PHE A 378 11.89 17.58 3.82
N VAL A 379 11.33 16.44 3.44
CA VAL A 379 12.04 15.41 2.67
C VAL A 379 11.57 15.42 1.22
N ASP A 380 12.39 15.97 0.33
CA ASP A 380 12.08 16.03 -1.11
C ASP A 380 12.41 14.69 -1.78
N LYS A 381 11.42 13.83 -1.87
CA LYS A 381 11.48 12.52 -2.56
C LYS A 381 10.12 12.26 -3.24
N SER A 382 10.14 11.58 -4.39
CA SER A 382 8.91 11.19 -5.08
C SER A 382 8.05 10.24 -4.24
N ILE A 383 6.73 10.28 -4.47
CA ILE A 383 5.77 9.35 -3.86
C ILE A 383 6.19 7.90 -4.16
N TYR A 384 6.55 7.64 -5.42
CA TYR A 384 7.02 6.34 -5.89
C TYR A 384 8.21 5.82 -5.06
N SER A 385 9.24 6.62 -4.83
CA SER A 385 10.44 6.22 -4.09
C SER A 385 10.16 5.94 -2.62
N ARG A 386 9.42 6.84 -1.92
CA ARG A 386 9.11 6.68 -0.49
C ARG A 386 8.26 5.45 -0.20
N VAL A 387 7.22 5.24 -1.02
CA VAL A 387 6.34 4.07 -0.87
C VAL A 387 7.11 2.78 -1.08
N LEU A 388 7.88 2.67 -2.17
CA LEU A 388 8.59 1.43 -2.49
C LEU A 388 9.71 1.11 -1.49
N PHE A 389 10.39 2.11 -0.93
CA PHE A 389 11.32 1.87 0.17
C PHE A 389 10.64 1.21 1.37
N ALA A 390 9.60 1.84 1.91
CA ALA A 390 8.88 1.33 3.07
C ALA A 390 8.26 -0.07 2.79
N PHE A 391 7.73 -0.24 1.58
CA PHE A 391 7.13 -1.48 1.11
C PHE A 391 8.16 -2.61 1.01
N SER A 392 9.34 -2.34 0.43
CA SER A 392 10.44 -3.30 0.30
C SER A 392 11.04 -3.66 1.66
N ALA A 393 11.23 -2.68 2.55
CA ALA A 393 11.79 -2.90 3.88
C ALA A 393 10.90 -3.82 4.74
N MET A 394 9.60 -3.56 4.79
CA MET A 394 8.64 -4.44 5.48
C MET A 394 8.51 -5.78 4.75
N GLY A 395 8.49 -5.77 3.42
CA GLY A 395 8.45 -6.98 2.60
C GLY A 395 9.58 -7.95 2.94
N ALA A 396 10.80 -7.44 2.98
CA ALA A 396 12.01 -8.23 3.27
C ALA A 396 12.12 -8.66 4.75
N ALA A 397 11.67 -7.80 5.68
CA ALA A 397 11.71 -8.12 7.11
C ALA A 397 10.64 -9.15 7.52
N PHE A 398 9.44 -9.02 7.00
CA PHE A 398 8.28 -9.80 7.49
C PHE A 398 7.86 -10.93 6.55
N GLY A 399 7.95 -10.74 5.22
CA GLY A 399 7.47 -11.73 4.24
C GLY A 399 8.09 -13.11 4.40
N PRO A 400 9.43 -13.23 4.37
CA PRO A 400 10.11 -14.52 4.56
C PRO A 400 9.80 -15.16 5.91
N LEU A 401 9.79 -14.38 6.99
CA LEU A 401 9.49 -14.89 8.33
C LEU A 401 8.03 -15.35 8.44
N LEU A 402 7.07 -14.61 7.89
CA LEU A 402 5.67 -15.01 7.85
C LEU A 402 5.48 -16.33 7.11
N MET A 403 6.13 -16.48 5.94
CA MET A 403 6.10 -17.73 5.18
C MET A 403 6.70 -18.89 5.98
N GLY A 404 7.80 -18.65 6.69
CA GLY A 404 8.43 -19.64 7.57
C GLY A 404 7.52 -20.07 8.72
N ARG A 405 6.88 -19.13 9.41
CA ARG A 405 5.93 -19.40 10.51
C ARG A 405 4.74 -20.26 10.04
N MET A 406 4.19 -19.97 8.87
CA MET A 406 3.07 -20.75 8.31
C MET A 406 3.46 -22.15 7.84
N GLN A 407 4.74 -22.49 7.77
CA GLN A 407 5.25 -23.77 7.27
C GLN A 407 5.86 -24.67 8.37
N GLY A 408 5.68 -24.39 9.63
CA GLY A 408 6.17 -25.19 10.75
C GLY A 408 7.33 -24.55 11.50
N GLY A 409 7.33 -23.22 11.58
CA GLY A 409 8.13 -22.45 12.49
C GLY A 409 9.53 -22.05 12.03
N VAL A 410 10.15 -21.21 12.85
CA VAL A 410 11.51 -20.70 12.65
C VAL A 410 12.14 -20.49 14.03
N PRO A 411 13.32 -21.07 14.33
CA PRO A 411 13.99 -20.86 15.61
C PRO A 411 14.26 -19.39 15.90
N ARG A 412 14.23 -19.00 17.17
CA ARG A 412 14.31 -17.60 17.64
C ARG A 412 15.46 -16.81 17.00
N TYR A 413 16.66 -17.35 16.99
CA TYR A 413 17.84 -16.63 16.46
C TYR A 413 17.75 -16.40 14.95
N TYR A 414 17.26 -17.37 14.20
CA TYR A 414 17.06 -17.23 12.76
C TYR A 414 15.92 -16.26 12.44
N ALA A 415 14.85 -16.24 13.23
CA ALA A 415 13.78 -15.28 13.09
C ALA A 415 14.24 -13.84 13.31
N LEU A 416 15.03 -13.59 14.39
CA LEU A 416 15.63 -12.29 14.66
C LEU A 416 16.60 -11.86 13.56
N ALA A 417 17.49 -12.76 13.14
CA ALA A 417 18.47 -12.48 12.09
C ALA A 417 17.77 -12.16 10.75
N ALA A 418 16.78 -12.96 10.35
CA ALA A 418 16.05 -12.76 9.10
C ALA A 418 15.33 -11.39 9.07
N MET A 419 14.63 -11.03 10.14
CA MET A 419 13.93 -9.76 10.26
C MET A 419 14.91 -8.58 10.24
N ALA A 420 16.00 -8.65 11.03
CA ALA A 420 17.01 -7.61 11.10
C ALA A 420 17.73 -7.42 9.76
N VAL A 421 18.22 -8.51 9.17
CA VAL A 421 18.95 -8.47 7.89
C VAL A 421 18.05 -7.95 6.77
N GLY A 422 16.80 -8.44 6.69
CA GLY A 422 15.83 -7.96 5.70
C GLY A 422 15.62 -6.45 5.78
N PHE A 423 15.46 -5.90 6.98
CA PHE A 423 15.28 -4.47 7.20
C PHE A 423 16.54 -3.66 6.94
N PHE A 424 17.65 -3.97 7.65
CA PHE A 424 18.87 -3.16 7.59
C PHE A 424 19.55 -3.23 6.22
N LEU A 425 19.48 -4.36 5.53
CA LEU A 425 20.03 -4.48 4.17
C LEU A 425 19.23 -3.66 3.16
N THR A 426 17.88 -3.59 3.31
CA THR A 426 17.05 -2.68 2.50
C THR A 426 17.45 -1.22 2.76
N LEU A 427 17.61 -0.85 4.03
CA LEU A 427 18.02 0.50 4.42
C LEU A 427 19.40 0.86 3.84
N LEU A 428 20.36 -0.06 3.90
CA LEU A 428 21.70 0.11 3.32
C LEU A 428 21.61 0.41 1.81
N PHE A 429 20.87 -0.38 1.05
CA PHE A 429 20.74 -0.17 -0.39
C PHE A 429 19.93 1.08 -0.74
N TYR A 430 18.93 1.44 0.07
CA TYR A 430 18.16 2.68 -0.13
C TYR A 430 19.02 3.94 0.00
N TYR A 431 19.97 3.95 0.94
CA TYR A 431 20.91 5.07 1.14
C TYR A 431 22.22 4.95 0.36
N SER A 432 22.44 3.84 -0.36
CA SER A 432 23.61 3.67 -1.23
C SER A 432 23.54 4.64 -2.41
N ASP A 433 24.69 5.15 -2.83
CA ASP A 433 24.81 5.96 -4.07
C ASP A 433 24.67 5.12 -5.33
N TYR A 434 24.95 3.82 -5.24
CA TYR A 434 24.80 2.89 -6.36
C TYR A 434 23.35 2.38 -6.47
N LYS A 435 22.60 2.95 -7.42
CA LYS A 435 21.19 2.63 -7.68
C LYS A 435 20.98 2.20 -9.12
N PRO A 436 21.16 0.92 -9.44
CA PRO A 436 20.85 0.41 -10.77
C PRO A 436 19.34 0.58 -11.06
N GLU A 437 19.00 0.77 -12.34
CA GLU A 437 17.61 0.96 -12.77
C GLU A 437 16.72 -0.19 -12.26
N GLY A 438 15.51 0.14 -11.79
CA GLY A 438 14.60 -0.81 -11.15
C GLY A 438 14.94 -1.13 -9.69
N ASN A 439 16.08 -0.66 -9.15
CA ASN A 439 16.54 -0.89 -7.78
C ASN A 439 16.53 -2.38 -7.36
N PRO A 440 17.10 -3.32 -8.16
CA PRO A 440 17.07 -4.75 -7.82
C PRO A 440 17.77 -5.06 -6.51
N LEU A 441 18.84 -4.31 -6.15
CA LEU A 441 19.57 -4.50 -4.91
C LEU A 441 18.69 -4.21 -3.69
N GLU A 442 17.94 -3.11 -3.70
CA GLU A 442 17.05 -2.73 -2.61
C GLU A 442 15.84 -3.67 -2.47
N ARG A 443 15.27 -4.12 -3.60
CA ARG A 443 13.99 -4.82 -3.61
C ARG A 443 14.10 -6.33 -3.55
N LEU A 444 15.15 -6.92 -4.10
CA LEU A 444 15.31 -8.39 -4.19
C LEU A 444 16.29 -8.95 -3.16
N VAL A 445 17.48 -8.35 -3.07
CA VAL A 445 18.57 -8.93 -2.28
C VAL A 445 18.19 -9.08 -0.80
N PRO A 446 17.61 -8.07 -0.12
CA PRO A 446 17.22 -8.21 1.28
C PRO A 446 16.18 -9.32 1.50
N PHE A 447 15.19 -9.42 0.60
CA PHE A 447 14.17 -10.47 0.69
C PHE A 447 14.76 -11.87 0.50
N ILE A 448 15.64 -12.05 -0.50
CA ILE A 448 16.29 -13.34 -0.79
C ILE A 448 17.18 -13.77 0.38
N VAL A 449 18.00 -12.86 0.90
CA VAL A 449 18.90 -13.15 2.03
C VAL A 449 18.10 -13.50 3.28
N SER A 450 17.06 -12.72 3.59
CA SER A 450 16.13 -13.03 4.70
C SER A 450 15.47 -14.40 4.53
N MET A 451 15.02 -14.74 3.31
CA MET A 451 14.43 -16.05 3.00
C MET A 451 15.42 -17.20 3.19
N VAL A 452 16.66 -17.03 2.76
CA VAL A 452 17.73 -18.03 2.97
C VAL A 452 17.96 -18.27 4.47
N ILE A 453 18.04 -17.20 5.27
CA ILE A 453 18.19 -17.32 6.73
C ILE A 453 17.02 -18.09 7.35
N VAL A 454 15.79 -17.79 6.96
CA VAL A 454 14.59 -18.52 7.41
C VAL A 454 14.67 -20.00 7.05
N GLN A 455 15.04 -20.34 5.82
CA GLN A 455 15.13 -21.74 5.38
C GLN A 455 16.24 -22.53 6.09
N LEU A 456 17.39 -21.90 6.35
CA LEU A 456 18.47 -22.49 7.13
C LEU A 456 18.01 -22.81 8.56
N GLY A 457 17.30 -21.88 9.20
CA GLY A 457 16.72 -22.10 10.53
C GLY A 457 15.76 -23.28 10.58
N ARG A 458 14.87 -23.37 9.59
CA ARG A 458 13.89 -24.46 9.48
C ARG A 458 14.51 -25.83 9.24
N ARG A 459 15.61 -25.89 8.46
CA ARG A 459 16.35 -27.17 8.26
C ARG A 459 16.94 -27.67 9.56
N LYS A 460 17.56 -26.77 10.36
CA LYS A 460 18.13 -27.14 11.68
C LYS A 460 17.05 -27.64 12.65
N GLN A 461 15.88 -27.02 12.66
CA GLN A 461 14.77 -27.45 13.54
C GLN A 461 14.22 -28.84 13.21
N LYS A 462 14.34 -29.29 11.95
CA LYS A 462 13.91 -30.63 11.54
C LYS A 462 14.92 -31.73 11.82
N GLN A 463 16.17 -31.36 12.10
CA GLN A 463 17.28 -32.27 12.35
C GLN A 463 17.56 -32.47 13.84
N GLY A 464 17.10 -31.62 14.72
CA GLY A 464 17.17 -31.72 16.17
C GLY A 464 15.79 -31.99 16.78
#